data_1d738b0552e167cce9412c41fd8ce9c6
#
_entry.id   1d738b0552e167cce9412c41fd8ce9c6
#
_cell.length_a   1.000
_cell.length_b   1.000
_cell.length_c   1.000
_cell.angle_alpha   90.00
_cell.angle_beta   90.00
_cell.angle_gamma   90.00
#
_symmetry.space_group_name_H-M   'P 1'
#
loop_
_entity.id
_entity.type
_entity.pdbx_description
1 polymer ?
#
loop_
_entity_poly.entity_id
_entity_poly.type
_entity_poly.pdbx_seq_one_letter_code
_entity_poly.pdbx_strand_id
1 'polypeptide(L)'
;ENGDFPKDGAYEVVNKFIDINKVKESGKTCYAACTELPDCKVKYFRINDYDEDVGREIIMASASLPLIYDSSEVDGKKYLDGGMVDNTPIQPVYGEGCDLIIVVHLSKEGTVDRSLYPNAQIIEIVPKSLDDSMINGTLNLDIDAKRLRAQQGYEDTMNLMSPIMTLAKIRFEFEMNEKNPILYRLFNSFKEIKEKCSKRHYS
;
A
#
# COMPACT_ATOMS: atom_id res chain seq x y z
N GLU A 1 23.74 -13.01 -14.66
CA GLU A 1 23.26 -12.10 -15.73
C GLU A 1 23.14 -10.73 -15.08
N ASN A 2 23.86 -9.76 -15.63
CA ASN A 2 23.91 -8.42 -15.08
C ASN A 2 22.64 -7.67 -15.49
N GLY A 3 22.00 -6.97 -14.57
CA GLY A 3 20.92 -6.04 -14.88
C GLY A 3 21.42 -4.87 -15.72
N ASP A 4 20.56 -4.33 -16.59
CA ASP A 4 20.94 -3.29 -17.55
C ASP A 4 21.04 -1.88 -16.94
N PHE A 5 20.56 -1.70 -15.69
CA PHE A 5 20.51 -0.39 -15.02
C PHE A 5 21.21 -0.42 -13.66
N PRO A 6 22.03 0.61 -13.36
CA PRO A 6 22.63 0.76 -12.04
C PRO A 6 21.56 1.03 -10.99
N LYS A 7 21.69 0.40 -9.81
CA LYS A 7 20.78 0.60 -8.67
C LYS A 7 20.96 1.93 -7.94
N ASP A 8 22.00 2.71 -8.27
CA ASP A 8 22.40 3.89 -7.50
C ASP A 8 21.25 4.88 -7.29
N GLY A 9 20.47 5.18 -8.34
CA GLY A 9 19.31 6.07 -8.23
C GLY A 9 18.20 5.51 -7.35
N ALA A 10 17.99 4.19 -7.33
CA ALA A 10 17.02 3.56 -6.44
C ALA A 10 17.50 3.59 -4.98
N TYR A 11 18.79 3.33 -4.73
CA TYR A 11 19.39 3.48 -3.42
C TYR A 11 19.32 4.91 -2.87
N GLU A 12 19.56 5.92 -3.72
CA GLU A 12 19.39 7.33 -3.31
C GLU A 12 17.96 7.62 -2.82
N VAL A 13 16.94 7.12 -3.52
CA VAL A 13 15.54 7.29 -3.13
C VAL A 13 15.26 6.56 -1.82
N VAL A 14 15.67 5.30 -1.69
CA VAL A 14 15.47 4.49 -0.48
C VAL A 14 16.16 5.18 0.71
N ASN A 15 17.42 5.56 0.57
CA ASN A 15 18.19 6.21 1.65
C ASN A 15 17.60 7.57 2.06
N LYS A 16 17.02 8.31 1.13
CA LYS A 16 16.45 9.63 1.40
C LYS A 16 15.09 9.59 2.07
N PHE A 17 14.23 8.62 1.71
CA PHE A 17 12.82 8.64 2.09
C PHE A 17 12.42 7.53 3.04
N ILE A 18 13.24 6.47 3.20
CA ILE A 18 12.90 5.33 4.05
C ILE A 18 13.77 5.34 5.31
N ASP A 19 13.08 5.39 6.43
CA ASP A 19 13.64 5.38 7.78
C ASP A 19 13.06 4.17 8.54
N ILE A 20 13.86 3.12 8.65
CA ILE A 20 13.45 1.85 9.27
C ILE A 20 13.17 2.04 10.77
N ASN A 21 13.90 2.95 11.44
CA ASN A 21 13.67 3.21 12.85
C ASN A 21 12.30 3.85 13.08
N LYS A 22 11.87 4.78 12.20
CA LYS A 22 10.49 5.30 12.25
C LYS A 22 9.43 4.24 11.99
N VAL A 23 9.69 3.27 11.11
CA VAL A 23 8.77 2.13 10.93
C VAL A 23 8.61 1.38 12.25
N LYS A 24 9.71 1.07 12.96
CA LYS A 24 9.67 0.39 14.27
C LYS A 24 8.93 1.21 15.33
N GLU A 25 9.22 2.51 15.43
CA GLU A 25 8.62 3.43 16.39
C GLU A 25 7.12 3.68 16.13
N SER A 26 6.66 3.50 14.90
CA SER A 26 5.26 3.73 14.52
C SER A 26 4.26 2.76 15.15
N GLY A 27 4.74 1.63 15.70
CA GLY A 27 3.91 0.53 16.20
C GLY A 27 3.15 -0.22 15.10
N LYS A 28 3.43 0.07 13.81
CA LYS A 28 2.85 -0.63 12.67
C LYS A 28 3.80 -1.70 12.18
N THR A 29 3.26 -2.85 11.74
CA THR A 29 4.04 -3.89 11.10
C THR A 29 4.15 -3.61 9.60
N CYS A 30 5.36 -3.73 9.06
CA CYS A 30 5.63 -3.56 7.63
C CYS A 30 6.29 -4.85 7.09
N TYR A 31 5.80 -5.32 5.95
CA TYR A 31 6.36 -6.47 5.25
C TYR A 31 6.85 -6.08 3.86
N ALA A 32 7.93 -6.71 3.42
CA ALA A 32 8.37 -6.72 2.03
C ALA A 32 8.37 -8.15 1.52
N ALA A 33 7.81 -8.36 0.33
CA ALA A 33 7.85 -9.64 -0.35
C ALA A 33 9.04 -9.69 -1.31
N CYS A 34 9.81 -10.77 -1.27
CA CYS A 34 10.95 -11.01 -2.16
C CYS A 34 10.88 -12.42 -2.73
N THR A 35 11.48 -12.63 -3.89
CA THR A 35 11.66 -13.95 -4.50
C THR A 35 13.05 -14.47 -4.20
N GLU A 36 13.16 -15.52 -3.38
CA GLU A 36 14.44 -16.16 -3.02
C GLU A 36 14.96 -16.99 -4.20
N LEU A 37 16.23 -16.79 -4.56
CA LEU A 37 16.93 -17.56 -5.59
C LEU A 37 17.80 -18.65 -4.97
N PRO A 38 18.04 -19.80 -5.68
CA PRO A 38 17.55 -20.11 -7.03
C PRO A 38 16.16 -20.75 -7.07
N ASP A 39 15.56 -21.05 -5.91
CA ASP A 39 14.35 -21.89 -5.80
C ASP A 39 13.08 -21.16 -6.23
N CYS A 40 13.13 -19.86 -6.51
CA CYS A 40 11.98 -19.01 -6.86
C CYS A 40 10.83 -19.14 -5.85
N LYS A 41 11.14 -19.10 -4.55
CA LYS A 41 10.14 -19.12 -3.46
C LYS A 41 9.90 -17.72 -2.94
N VAL A 42 8.65 -17.42 -2.61
CA VAL A 42 8.35 -16.16 -1.94
C VAL A 42 8.91 -16.16 -0.52
N LYS A 43 9.53 -15.05 -0.14
CA LYS A 43 9.96 -14.75 1.22
C LYS A 43 9.33 -13.44 1.66
N TYR A 44 8.61 -13.46 2.77
CA TYR A 44 8.10 -12.25 3.40
C TYR A 44 9.03 -11.84 4.52
N PHE A 45 9.58 -10.63 4.41
CA PHE A 45 10.42 -10.04 5.43
C PHE A 45 9.61 -9.06 6.28
N ARG A 46 9.57 -9.27 7.58
CA ARG A 46 9.02 -8.30 8.53
C ARG A 46 10.08 -7.24 8.80
N ILE A 47 9.94 -6.09 8.16
CA ILE A 47 10.95 -5.01 8.18
C ILE A 47 11.28 -4.56 9.60
N ASN A 48 10.32 -4.62 10.51
CA ASN A 48 10.50 -4.24 11.90
C ASN A 48 11.58 -5.06 12.66
N ASP A 49 11.94 -6.23 12.15
CA ASP A 49 12.88 -7.15 12.82
C ASP A 49 14.34 -6.88 12.43
N TYR A 50 14.59 -6.01 11.43
CA TYR A 50 15.91 -5.76 10.86
C TYR A 50 16.45 -4.38 11.26
N ASP A 51 17.77 -4.22 11.28
CA ASP A 51 18.41 -2.91 11.40
C ASP A 51 18.19 -2.06 10.15
N GLU A 52 18.69 -0.82 10.18
CA GLU A 52 18.40 0.14 9.12
C GLU A 52 19.05 -0.26 7.79
N ASP A 53 20.26 -0.78 7.81
CA ASP A 53 21.00 -1.14 6.60
C ASP A 53 20.40 -2.39 5.96
N VAL A 54 20.18 -3.45 6.73
CA VAL A 54 19.56 -4.69 6.23
C VAL A 54 18.11 -4.45 5.80
N GLY A 55 17.35 -3.63 6.53
CA GLY A 55 15.98 -3.28 6.17
C GLY A 55 15.90 -2.55 4.81
N ARG A 56 16.85 -1.67 4.51
CA ARG A 56 16.96 -1.01 3.20
C ARG A 56 17.34 -1.98 2.09
N GLU A 57 18.28 -2.91 2.35
CA GLU A 57 18.62 -3.96 1.39
C GLU A 57 17.42 -4.86 1.06
N ILE A 58 16.62 -5.22 2.04
CA ILE A 58 15.38 -5.97 1.82
C ILE A 58 14.39 -5.20 0.94
N ILE A 59 14.23 -3.89 1.16
CA ILE A 59 13.36 -3.06 0.33
C ILE A 59 13.90 -2.98 -1.10
N MET A 60 15.23 -2.84 -1.26
CA MET A 60 15.87 -2.88 -2.57
C MET A 60 15.70 -4.23 -3.26
N ALA A 61 15.78 -5.34 -2.51
CA ALA A 61 15.51 -6.68 -3.01
C ALA A 61 14.07 -6.81 -3.54
N SER A 62 13.11 -6.31 -2.76
CA SER A 62 11.69 -6.31 -3.13
C SER A 62 11.37 -5.44 -4.37
N ALA A 63 12.24 -4.49 -4.71
CA ALA A 63 12.14 -3.63 -5.90
C ALA A 63 13.05 -4.06 -7.05
N SER A 64 13.79 -5.19 -6.91
CA SER A 64 14.75 -5.67 -7.91
C SER A 64 14.06 -6.45 -9.01
N LEU A 65 13.43 -5.73 -9.95
CA LEU A 65 12.78 -6.32 -11.12
C LEU A 65 13.79 -7.04 -12.00
N PRO A 66 13.54 -8.31 -12.38
CA PRO A 66 14.39 -9.07 -13.30
C PRO A 66 14.60 -8.32 -14.60
N LEU A 67 15.77 -8.46 -15.20
CA LEU A 67 16.23 -7.81 -16.43
C LEU A 67 16.51 -6.30 -16.27
N ILE A 68 15.99 -5.65 -15.24
CA ILE A 68 16.26 -4.23 -14.96
C ILE A 68 17.37 -4.11 -13.94
N TYR A 69 17.26 -4.84 -12.83
CA TYR A 69 18.23 -4.82 -11.74
C TYR A 69 18.81 -6.18 -11.46
N ASP A 70 20.06 -6.20 -11.00
CA ASP A 70 20.65 -7.39 -10.40
C ASP A 70 19.90 -7.80 -9.13
N SER A 71 20.00 -9.08 -8.76
CA SER A 71 19.52 -9.55 -7.47
C SER A 71 20.23 -8.82 -6.32
N SER A 72 19.51 -8.56 -5.24
CA SER A 72 20.09 -8.09 -3.98
C SER A 72 20.47 -9.26 -3.09
N GLU A 73 21.49 -9.10 -2.27
CA GLU A 73 21.91 -10.11 -1.31
C GLU A 73 21.48 -9.70 0.09
N VAL A 74 20.78 -10.59 0.78
CA VAL A 74 20.36 -10.42 2.18
C VAL A 74 20.73 -11.71 2.92
N ASP A 75 21.51 -11.61 3.98
CA ASP A 75 21.98 -12.75 4.81
C ASP A 75 22.59 -13.89 3.96
N GLY A 76 23.41 -13.55 2.96
CA GLY A 76 24.10 -14.50 2.11
C GLY A 76 23.24 -15.23 1.08
N LYS A 77 22.00 -14.81 0.90
CA LYS A 77 21.06 -15.30 -0.11
C LYS A 77 20.70 -14.22 -1.11
N LYS A 78 20.40 -14.62 -2.35
CA LYS A 78 20.01 -13.71 -3.41
C LYS A 78 18.50 -13.62 -3.56
N TYR A 79 18.03 -12.39 -3.73
CA TYR A 79 16.60 -12.07 -3.85
C TYR A 79 16.34 -11.15 -5.04
N LEU A 80 15.16 -11.32 -5.62
CA LEU A 80 14.57 -10.46 -6.64
C LEU A 80 13.20 -9.96 -6.15
N ASP A 81 12.57 -9.12 -6.97
CA ASP A 81 11.22 -8.60 -6.74
C ASP A 81 10.23 -9.72 -6.39
N GLY A 82 9.48 -9.52 -5.30
CA GLY A 82 8.49 -10.48 -4.83
C GLY A 82 7.34 -10.70 -5.79
N GLY A 83 7.03 -9.70 -6.62
CA GLY A 83 5.97 -9.78 -7.62
C GLY A 83 6.16 -10.86 -8.68
N MET A 84 7.35 -11.47 -8.77
CA MET A 84 7.58 -12.64 -9.61
C MET A 84 6.81 -13.89 -9.15
N VAL A 85 6.61 -14.04 -7.84
CA VAL A 85 5.96 -15.22 -7.23
C VAL A 85 4.66 -14.82 -6.55
N ASP A 86 4.65 -13.68 -5.82
CA ASP A 86 3.46 -13.17 -5.14
C ASP A 86 3.40 -11.64 -5.28
N ASN A 87 2.63 -11.18 -6.27
CA ASN A 87 2.42 -9.74 -6.53
C ASN A 87 1.31 -9.13 -5.64
N THR A 88 0.66 -9.95 -4.81
CA THR A 88 -0.41 -9.51 -3.92
C THR A 88 -0.23 -10.15 -2.53
N PRO A 89 0.79 -9.74 -1.76
CA PRO A 89 1.23 -10.43 -0.55
C PRO A 89 0.28 -10.22 0.63
N ILE A 90 -0.85 -10.91 0.65
CA ILE A 90 -1.88 -10.85 1.71
C ILE A 90 -1.50 -11.74 2.89
N GLN A 91 -0.84 -12.87 2.64
CA GLN A 91 -0.59 -13.90 3.64
C GLN A 91 0.08 -13.37 4.93
N PRO A 92 1.12 -12.52 4.89
CA PRO A 92 1.76 -12.04 6.11
C PRO A 92 0.83 -11.18 6.98
N VAL A 93 0.03 -10.29 6.39
CA VAL A 93 -0.90 -9.45 7.15
C VAL A 93 -2.10 -10.24 7.67
N TYR A 94 -2.58 -11.23 6.91
CA TYR A 94 -3.59 -12.15 7.39
C TYR A 94 -3.06 -13.00 8.57
N GLY A 95 -1.80 -13.43 8.52
CA GLY A 95 -1.12 -14.15 9.59
C GLY A 95 -0.97 -13.33 10.89
N GLU A 96 -0.89 -12.00 10.80
CA GLU A 96 -0.93 -11.08 11.96
C GLU A 96 -2.34 -10.92 12.56
N GLY A 97 -3.36 -11.55 12.00
CA GLY A 97 -4.73 -11.52 12.49
C GLY A 97 -5.56 -10.33 11.98
N CYS A 98 -5.15 -9.71 10.87
CA CYS A 98 -5.94 -8.65 10.25
C CYS A 98 -7.27 -9.23 9.71
N ASP A 99 -8.38 -8.71 10.19
CA ASP A 99 -9.75 -9.08 9.79
C ASP A 99 -10.33 -8.16 8.70
N LEU A 100 -9.71 -7.01 8.46
CA LEU A 100 -10.00 -6.11 7.34
C LEU A 100 -8.71 -5.85 6.56
N ILE A 101 -8.67 -6.26 5.30
CA ILE A 101 -7.51 -6.14 4.42
C ILE A 101 -7.89 -5.32 3.19
N ILE A 102 -7.14 -4.25 2.93
CA ILE A 102 -7.30 -3.45 1.71
C ILE A 102 -6.18 -3.84 0.76
N VAL A 103 -6.55 -4.32 -0.42
CA VAL A 103 -5.63 -4.74 -1.48
C VAL A 103 -5.67 -3.72 -2.61
N VAL A 104 -4.50 -3.23 -3.01
CA VAL A 104 -4.35 -2.34 -4.17
C VAL A 104 -3.68 -3.13 -5.28
N HIS A 105 -4.42 -3.41 -6.34
CA HIS A 105 -3.90 -4.13 -7.50
C HIS A 105 -3.14 -3.20 -8.45
N LEU A 106 -2.10 -3.73 -9.09
CA LEU A 106 -1.32 -3.03 -10.11
C LEU A 106 -1.80 -3.33 -11.55
N SER A 107 -2.75 -4.25 -11.72
CA SER A 107 -3.35 -4.59 -13.00
C SER A 107 -4.86 -4.75 -12.88
N LYS A 108 -5.59 -4.64 -14.01
CA LYS A 108 -7.05 -4.86 -14.07
C LYS A 108 -7.44 -6.32 -13.84
N GLU A 109 -6.54 -7.24 -14.09
CA GLU A 109 -6.77 -8.67 -13.96
C GLU A 109 -6.47 -9.17 -12.54
N GLY A 110 -5.99 -8.28 -11.66
CA GLY A 110 -5.71 -8.61 -10.27
C GLY A 110 -6.99 -9.08 -9.56
N THR A 111 -6.90 -10.25 -8.92
CA THR A 111 -8.00 -10.80 -8.12
C THR A 111 -7.44 -11.59 -6.96
N VAL A 112 -8.18 -11.62 -5.85
CA VAL A 112 -7.83 -12.36 -4.64
C VAL A 112 -8.69 -13.59 -4.52
N ASP A 113 -8.07 -14.74 -4.33
CA ASP A 113 -8.80 -15.95 -3.89
C ASP A 113 -9.18 -15.82 -2.41
N ARG A 114 -10.39 -15.35 -2.18
CA ARG A 114 -10.93 -15.10 -0.83
C ARG A 114 -11.10 -16.37 0.00
N SER A 115 -11.13 -17.54 -0.65
CA SER A 115 -11.24 -18.82 0.06
C SER A 115 -10.02 -19.12 0.93
N LEU A 116 -8.87 -18.53 0.60
CA LEU A 116 -7.63 -18.63 1.38
C LEU A 116 -7.65 -17.77 2.66
N TYR A 117 -8.59 -16.82 2.77
CA TYR A 117 -8.67 -15.84 3.86
C TYR A 117 -10.08 -15.76 4.47
N PRO A 118 -10.64 -16.89 4.96
CA PRO A 118 -12.07 -17.00 5.32
C PRO A 118 -12.51 -16.09 6.46
N ASN A 119 -11.55 -15.61 7.30
CA ASN A 119 -11.86 -14.77 8.44
C ASN A 119 -11.58 -13.28 8.18
N ALA A 120 -11.19 -12.91 6.95
CA ALA A 120 -10.91 -11.54 6.59
C ALA A 120 -11.93 -10.97 5.62
N GLN A 121 -12.29 -9.71 5.84
CA GLN A 121 -13.00 -8.88 4.85
C GLN A 121 -11.95 -8.24 3.93
N ILE A 122 -12.05 -8.49 2.62
CA ILE A 122 -11.09 -7.99 1.65
C ILE A 122 -11.77 -6.96 0.77
N ILE A 123 -11.21 -5.75 0.75
CA ILE A 123 -11.59 -4.65 -0.14
C ILE A 123 -10.50 -4.55 -1.21
N GLU A 124 -10.87 -4.77 -2.47
CA GLU A 124 -9.94 -4.70 -3.59
C GLU A 124 -10.10 -3.38 -4.35
N ILE A 125 -9.03 -2.62 -4.47
CA ILE A 125 -8.92 -1.43 -5.30
C ILE A 125 -8.27 -1.87 -6.61
N VAL A 126 -9.08 -2.00 -7.65
CA VAL A 126 -8.64 -2.46 -8.98
C VAL A 126 -8.60 -1.25 -9.92
N PRO A 127 -7.49 -1.00 -10.63
CA PRO A 127 -7.37 0.12 -11.54
C PRO A 127 -8.32 -0.03 -12.72
N LYS A 128 -9.08 1.03 -13.06
CA LYS A 128 -10.05 1.00 -14.16
C LYS A 128 -9.44 1.23 -15.52
N SER A 129 -8.39 2.04 -15.60
CA SER A 129 -7.85 2.56 -16.87
C SER A 129 -6.32 2.45 -17.01
N LEU A 130 -5.65 1.59 -16.23
CA LEU A 130 -4.22 1.34 -16.43
C LEU A 130 -3.98 0.61 -17.76
N ASP A 131 -2.90 1.00 -18.45
CA ASP A 131 -2.31 0.19 -19.51
C ASP A 131 -1.60 -1.00 -18.85
N ASP A 132 -2.06 -2.22 -19.13
CA ASP A 132 -1.55 -3.46 -18.54
C ASP A 132 -0.20 -3.89 -19.14
N SER A 133 0.33 -3.15 -20.14
CA SER A 133 1.65 -3.44 -20.68
C SER A 133 2.76 -3.09 -19.67
N MET A 134 3.75 -3.96 -19.51
CA MET A 134 4.89 -3.66 -18.64
C MET A 134 5.61 -2.38 -19.08
N ILE A 135 5.77 -2.16 -20.38
CA ILE A 135 6.57 -1.06 -20.94
C ILE A 135 5.81 0.28 -20.83
N ASN A 136 4.56 0.33 -21.28
CA ASN A 136 3.77 1.57 -21.28
C ASN A 136 3.09 1.81 -19.93
N GLY A 137 2.87 0.76 -19.13
CA GLY A 137 2.30 0.79 -17.79
C GLY A 137 3.35 0.96 -16.70
N THR A 138 3.72 -0.13 -16.05
CA THR A 138 4.55 -0.13 -14.81
C THR A 138 5.92 0.49 -15.00
N LEU A 139 6.59 0.25 -16.13
CA LEU A 139 7.95 0.72 -16.40
C LEU A 139 8.01 2.08 -17.10
N ASN A 140 6.88 2.69 -17.43
CA ASN A 140 6.88 4.03 -18.00
C ASN A 140 7.25 5.06 -16.92
N LEU A 141 8.48 5.55 -16.98
CA LEU A 141 9.06 6.51 -16.03
C LEU A 141 8.77 7.97 -16.40
N ASP A 142 8.02 8.23 -17.47
CA ASP A 142 7.62 9.58 -17.86
C ASP A 142 6.84 10.27 -16.75
N ILE A 143 7.14 11.57 -16.52
CA ILE A 143 6.59 12.35 -15.39
C ILE A 143 5.07 12.50 -15.52
N ASP A 144 4.57 12.75 -16.73
CA ASP A 144 3.14 12.97 -16.95
C ASP A 144 2.37 11.65 -16.85
N ALA A 145 2.95 10.54 -17.33
CA ALA A 145 2.42 9.21 -17.13
C ALA A 145 2.35 8.83 -15.62
N LYS A 146 3.36 9.19 -14.83
CA LYS A 146 3.34 8.97 -13.37
C LYS A 146 2.25 9.80 -12.68
N ARG A 147 2.10 11.07 -13.05
CA ARG A 147 1.05 11.96 -12.50
C ARG A 147 -0.33 11.44 -12.84
N LEU A 148 -0.55 11.03 -14.09
CA LEU A 148 -1.82 10.46 -14.54
C LEU A 148 -2.17 9.20 -13.74
N ARG A 149 -1.21 8.28 -13.55
CA ARG A 149 -1.41 7.07 -12.74
C ARG A 149 -1.76 7.39 -11.28
N ALA A 150 -1.06 8.35 -10.68
CA ALA A 150 -1.35 8.79 -9.32
C ALA A 150 -2.76 9.36 -9.19
N GLN A 151 -3.19 10.17 -10.17
CA GLN A 151 -4.55 10.70 -10.23
C GLN A 151 -5.59 9.59 -10.39
N GLN A 152 -5.37 8.67 -11.33
CA GLN A 152 -6.26 7.52 -11.55
C GLN A 152 -6.41 6.66 -10.30
N GLY A 153 -5.29 6.34 -9.63
CA GLY A 153 -5.32 5.58 -8.38
C GLY A 153 -6.10 6.29 -7.28
N TYR A 154 -5.96 7.62 -7.17
CA TYR A 154 -6.75 8.43 -6.25
C TYR A 154 -8.25 8.37 -6.59
N GLU A 155 -8.61 8.58 -7.85
CA GLU A 155 -10.01 8.56 -8.32
C GLU A 155 -10.65 7.17 -8.11
N ASP A 156 -9.96 6.09 -8.46
CA ASP A 156 -10.44 4.73 -8.26
C ASP A 156 -10.66 4.41 -6.77
N THR A 157 -9.73 4.83 -5.92
CA THR A 157 -9.84 4.68 -4.47
C THR A 157 -11.03 5.48 -3.93
N MET A 158 -11.18 6.75 -4.32
CA MET A 158 -12.26 7.60 -3.83
C MET A 158 -13.64 7.12 -4.31
N ASN A 159 -13.74 6.64 -5.54
CA ASN A 159 -14.97 6.07 -6.08
C ASN A 159 -15.43 4.83 -5.30
N LEU A 160 -14.49 4.00 -4.86
CA LEU A 160 -14.79 2.81 -4.05
C LEU A 160 -15.07 3.16 -2.58
N MET A 161 -14.21 3.99 -1.98
CA MET A 161 -14.23 4.23 -0.53
C MET A 161 -15.27 5.27 -0.10
N SER A 162 -15.60 6.26 -0.94
CA SER A 162 -16.51 7.34 -0.58
C SER A 162 -17.92 6.85 -0.16
N PRO A 163 -18.58 5.91 -0.87
CA PRO A 163 -19.82 5.34 -0.41
C PRO A 163 -19.70 4.61 0.93
N ILE A 164 -18.62 3.85 1.13
CA ILE A 164 -18.36 3.10 2.37
C ILE A 164 -18.19 4.09 3.54
N MET A 165 -17.40 5.13 3.36
CA MET A 165 -17.20 6.17 4.38
C MET A 165 -18.49 6.92 4.69
N THR A 166 -19.33 7.17 3.70
CA THR A 166 -20.63 7.82 3.88
C THR A 166 -21.56 6.95 4.71
N LEU A 167 -21.65 5.65 4.41
CA LEU A 167 -22.46 4.71 5.19
C LEU A 167 -21.94 4.56 6.62
N ALA A 168 -20.63 4.46 6.80
CA ALA A 168 -20.01 4.39 8.13
C ALA A 168 -20.31 5.65 8.95
N LYS A 169 -20.27 6.83 8.33
CA LYS A 169 -20.63 8.10 8.98
C LYS A 169 -22.10 8.14 9.39
N ILE A 170 -23.01 7.73 8.51
CA ILE A 170 -24.46 7.69 8.80
C ILE A 170 -24.70 6.73 9.96
N ARG A 171 -24.09 5.54 9.95
CA ARG A 171 -24.21 4.58 11.05
C ARG A 171 -23.69 5.14 12.36
N PHE A 172 -22.52 5.77 12.35
CA PHE A 172 -21.95 6.42 13.54
C PHE A 172 -22.87 7.50 14.08
N GLU A 173 -23.41 8.37 13.22
CA GLU A 173 -24.35 9.43 13.61
C GLU A 173 -25.63 8.84 14.22
N PHE A 174 -26.13 7.73 13.67
CA PHE A 174 -27.29 7.01 14.19
C PHE A 174 -27.03 6.43 15.58
N GLU A 175 -25.91 5.68 15.75
CA GLU A 175 -25.52 5.08 17.02
C GLU A 175 -25.25 6.15 18.10
N MET A 176 -24.65 7.27 17.74
CA MET A 176 -24.45 8.39 18.65
C MET A 176 -25.76 9.03 19.10
N ASN A 177 -26.73 9.17 18.19
CA ASN A 177 -28.05 9.71 18.53
C ASN A 177 -28.82 8.78 19.48
N GLU A 178 -28.77 7.46 19.25
CA GLU A 178 -29.44 6.50 20.14
C GLU A 178 -28.79 6.40 21.52
N LYS A 179 -27.44 6.27 21.57
CA LYS A 179 -26.72 6.01 22.82
C LYS A 179 -26.46 7.27 23.64
N ASN A 180 -26.38 8.44 23.02
CA ASN A 180 -26.02 9.69 23.69
C ASN A 180 -26.62 10.92 22.98
N PRO A 181 -27.94 11.14 23.05
CA PRO A 181 -28.64 12.21 22.32
C PRO A 181 -28.17 13.61 22.69
N ILE A 182 -27.66 13.83 23.91
CA ILE A 182 -27.12 15.12 24.36
C ILE A 182 -25.78 15.40 23.66
N LEU A 183 -24.86 14.44 23.66
CA LEU A 183 -23.57 14.56 22.97
C LEU A 183 -23.75 14.71 21.47
N TYR A 184 -24.71 14.02 20.86
CA TYR A 184 -25.04 14.14 19.45
C TYR A 184 -25.50 15.56 19.09
N ARG A 185 -26.37 16.15 19.89
CA ARG A 185 -26.81 17.55 19.69
C ARG A 185 -25.66 18.53 19.82
N LEU A 186 -24.81 18.38 20.85
CA LEU A 186 -23.62 19.21 21.01
C LEU A 186 -22.67 19.09 19.82
N PHE A 187 -22.40 17.88 19.36
CA PHE A 187 -21.56 17.62 18.19
C PHE A 187 -22.08 18.31 16.93
N ASN A 188 -23.38 18.22 16.65
CA ASN A 188 -23.99 18.89 15.51
C ASN A 188 -23.96 20.43 15.64
N SER A 189 -24.15 20.96 16.82
CA SER A 189 -24.04 22.40 17.06
C SER A 189 -22.63 22.92 16.81
N PHE A 190 -21.59 22.20 17.24
CA PHE A 190 -20.17 22.52 16.92
C PHE A 190 -19.87 22.42 15.43
N LYS A 191 -20.42 21.44 14.74
CA LYS A 191 -20.26 21.27 13.29
C LYS A 191 -20.85 22.44 12.51
N GLU A 192 -22.07 22.86 12.87
CA GLU A 192 -22.71 24.02 12.25
C GLU A 192 -21.94 25.34 12.48
N ILE A 193 -21.40 25.54 13.71
CA ILE A 193 -20.56 26.69 14.02
C ILE A 193 -19.31 26.69 13.15
N LYS A 194 -18.63 25.54 13.04
CA LYS A 194 -17.42 25.37 12.22
C LYS A 194 -17.68 25.67 10.75
N GLU A 195 -18.80 25.17 10.19
CA GLU A 195 -19.19 25.43 8.80
C GLU A 195 -19.52 26.92 8.55
N LYS A 196 -20.18 27.58 9.50
CA LYS A 196 -20.45 29.03 9.44
C LYS A 196 -19.16 29.87 9.51
N CYS A 197 -18.20 29.47 10.35
CA CYS A 197 -16.91 30.15 10.46
C CYS A 197 -16.07 29.96 9.19
N SER A 198 -16.06 28.76 8.60
CA SER A 198 -15.33 28.46 7.36
C SER A 198 -15.86 29.28 6.17
N LYS A 199 -17.17 29.45 6.04
CA LYS A 199 -17.79 30.25 4.97
C LYS A 199 -17.52 31.75 5.06
N ARG A 200 -17.20 32.27 6.27
CA ARG A 200 -16.87 33.71 6.45
C ARG A 200 -15.42 34.08 6.10
N HIS A 201 -14.55 33.09 5.86
CA HIS A 201 -13.17 33.31 5.46
C HIS A 201 -12.97 33.33 3.94
N TYR A 202 -14.02 33.07 3.15
CA TYR A 202 -14.00 33.07 1.67
C TYR A 202 -14.96 34.10 1.06
N SER A 203 -15.47 35.01 1.85
CA SER A 203 -16.20 36.23 1.43
C SER A 203 -15.42 37.48 1.84
#